data_cc367d3eeb3f688c32fc7c23e0296870
#
_entry.id   cc367d3eeb3f688c32fc7c23e0296870
#
_cell.length_a   1.000
_cell.length_b   1.000
_cell.length_c   1.000
_cell.angle_alpha   90.00
_cell.angle_beta   90.00
_cell.angle_gamma   90.00
#
_symmetry.space_group_name_H-M   'P 1'
#
loop_
_entity.id
_entity.type
_entity.pdbx_description
1 polymer ?
#
loop_
_entity_poly.entity_id
_entity_poly.type
_entity_poly.pdbx_seq_one_letter_code
_entity_poly.pdbx_strand_id
1 'polypeptide(L)'
;MIAIDEFQARAGEWIAANKSHAPRDYGAICPPDLVGAGLDWQRRIHAAGYAGIHWPEEHGGRGLTAEHNAAWQYECAVAGVPSVFNMVGLVLAGGAILRFGTPEQQTRHLQATLDTTHVWCQLFSEPGAGSDLGGLTTKAERDGDRYIVDGQKVWCSGGRYSNWGILMARTNPEAPKHDGISFFLCPMDLPGIEVRPLRQMTGEAEFDEVFFTDVELPANHLLGPLHGGWGVGMAVLTSERGHIGTSVIGLERRLESMSKLAEGRQLSTSQRQRLVQLISKGSAFKAMAQRQGPIASTAASLLKLGITEMMFESARLRGDIAGPEAMLDGPEAFGMLQAPGGRIAGGTSQVQRNIIGERLLGLPREPKPERS
;
A
#
# COMPACT_ATOMS: atom_id res chain seq x y z
N MET A 1 2.75 -21.65 20.75
CA MET A 1 2.24 -20.49 20.00
C MET A 1 1.03 -19.95 20.76
N ILE A 2 0.92 -18.64 21.00
CA ILE A 2 -0.22 -18.01 21.67
C ILE A 2 -1.49 -18.19 20.81
N ALA A 3 -2.66 -18.37 21.43
CA ALA A 3 -3.94 -18.41 20.71
C ALA A 3 -4.28 -17.03 20.13
N ILE A 4 -4.96 -16.99 18.98
CA ILE A 4 -5.29 -15.74 18.27
C ILE A 4 -6.13 -14.80 19.13
N ASP A 5 -7.16 -15.35 19.81
CA ASP A 5 -8.06 -14.56 20.67
C ASP A 5 -7.31 -13.94 21.87
N GLU A 6 -6.39 -14.71 22.49
CA GLU A 6 -5.54 -14.21 23.56
C GLU A 6 -4.58 -13.13 23.07
N PHE A 7 -3.97 -13.33 21.90
CA PHE A 7 -3.11 -12.33 21.28
C PHE A 7 -3.88 -11.05 20.96
N GLN A 8 -5.07 -11.17 20.39
CA GLN A 8 -5.95 -10.06 20.05
C GLN A 8 -6.33 -9.24 21.29
N ALA A 9 -6.73 -9.91 22.38
CA ALA A 9 -7.05 -9.25 23.65
C ALA A 9 -5.85 -8.44 24.18
N ARG A 10 -4.65 -9.06 24.22
CA ARG A 10 -3.41 -8.39 24.65
C ARG A 10 -3.05 -7.20 23.77
N ALA A 11 -3.23 -7.32 22.44
CA ALA A 11 -3.01 -6.22 21.50
C ALA A 11 -3.96 -5.05 21.77
N GLY A 12 -5.26 -5.33 21.97
CA GLY A 12 -6.25 -4.32 22.32
C GLY A 12 -5.94 -3.59 23.63
N GLU A 13 -5.55 -4.33 24.69
CA GLU A 13 -5.12 -3.74 25.97
C GLU A 13 -3.90 -2.83 25.80
N TRP A 14 -2.88 -3.30 25.06
CA TRP A 14 -1.68 -2.51 24.79
C TRP A 14 -2.01 -1.21 24.02
N ILE A 15 -2.85 -1.31 22.99
CA ILE A 15 -3.30 -0.15 22.21
C ILE A 15 -4.06 0.83 23.11
N ALA A 16 -4.99 0.36 23.93
CA ALA A 16 -5.75 1.21 24.86
C ALA A 16 -4.84 1.99 25.80
N ALA A 17 -3.79 1.36 26.32
CA ALA A 17 -2.80 1.99 27.21
C ALA A 17 -1.85 2.96 26.48
N ASN A 18 -1.63 2.81 25.18
CA ASN A 18 -0.62 3.56 24.43
C ASN A 18 -1.20 4.53 23.37
N LYS A 19 -2.49 4.48 23.08
CA LYS A 19 -3.09 5.22 21.95
C LYS A 19 -2.92 6.76 22.05
N SER A 20 -2.70 7.30 23.26
CA SER A 20 -2.41 8.73 23.44
C SER A 20 -1.08 9.17 22.81
N HIS A 21 -0.19 8.23 22.50
CA HIS A 21 1.08 8.45 21.81
C HIS A 21 1.00 8.20 20.29
N ALA A 22 -0.11 7.61 19.83
CA ALA A 22 -0.30 7.37 18.40
C ALA A 22 -0.65 8.68 17.67
N PRO A 23 -0.17 8.89 16.44
CA PRO A 23 -0.73 9.93 15.59
C PRO A 23 -2.18 9.59 15.24
N ARG A 24 -2.93 10.58 14.75
CA ARG A 24 -4.24 10.30 14.14
C ARG A 24 -4.09 9.24 13.04
N ASP A 25 -5.11 8.40 12.86
CA ASP A 25 -5.13 7.43 11.76
C ASP A 25 -5.10 8.18 10.41
N TYR A 26 -4.14 7.83 9.58
CA TYR A 26 -3.91 8.43 8.27
C TYR A 26 -4.03 7.44 7.12
N GLY A 27 -4.39 6.18 7.41
CA GLY A 27 -4.48 5.13 6.40
C GLY A 27 -3.11 4.54 6.03
N ALA A 28 -2.86 4.35 4.73
CA ALA A 28 -1.69 3.62 4.25
C ALA A 28 -0.40 4.46 4.17
N ILE A 29 -0.52 5.78 3.96
CA ILE A 29 0.62 6.67 3.74
C ILE A 29 0.58 7.77 4.78
N CYS A 30 1.69 7.95 5.49
CA CYS A 30 1.81 8.98 6.52
C CYS A 30 1.94 10.36 5.88
N PRO A 31 1.07 11.34 6.25
CA PRO A 31 1.23 12.72 5.82
C PRO A 31 2.54 13.33 6.35
N PRO A 32 3.14 14.29 5.64
CA PRO A 32 4.43 14.88 6.00
C PRO A 32 4.47 15.50 7.41
N ASP A 33 3.37 16.07 7.87
CA ASP A 33 3.23 16.68 9.20
C ASP A 33 3.24 15.67 10.35
N LEU A 34 2.97 14.40 10.07
CA LEU A 34 2.89 13.32 11.07
C LEU A 34 4.10 12.39 11.07
N VAL A 35 5.12 12.60 10.22
CA VAL A 35 6.27 11.68 10.08
C VAL A 35 6.98 11.45 11.41
N GLY A 36 7.28 12.50 12.19
CA GLY A 36 7.93 12.36 13.50
C GLY A 36 7.11 11.50 14.46
N ALA A 37 5.81 11.82 14.60
CA ALA A 37 4.90 11.04 15.44
C ALA A 37 4.71 9.60 14.95
N GLY A 38 4.71 9.40 13.63
CA GLY A 38 4.63 8.06 13.01
C GLY A 38 5.85 7.20 13.31
N LEU A 39 7.05 7.78 13.21
CA LEU A 39 8.31 7.12 13.57
C LEU A 39 8.34 6.72 15.05
N ASP A 40 7.96 7.63 15.95
CA ASP A 40 7.92 7.35 17.39
C ASP A 40 6.89 6.28 17.73
N TRP A 41 5.75 6.29 17.03
CA TRP A 41 4.74 5.26 17.17
C TRP A 41 5.25 3.88 16.71
N GLN A 42 5.91 3.80 15.55
CA GLN A 42 6.52 2.57 15.05
C GLN A 42 7.57 2.00 16.00
N ARG A 43 8.42 2.84 16.60
CA ARG A 43 9.42 2.39 17.59
C ARG A 43 8.76 1.79 18.84
N ARG A 44 7.63 2.38 19.31
CA ARG A 44 6.84 1.81 20.41
C ARG A 44 6.22 0.48 20.05
N ILE A 45 5.62 0.36 18.86
CA ILE A 45 5.08 -0.89 18.31
C ILE A 45 6.17 -1.96 18.26
N HIS A 46 7.35 -1.62 17.76
CA HIS A 46 8.49 -2.53 17.68
C HIS A 46 8.97 -2.97 19.06
N ALA A 47 9.17 -2.04 19.99
CA ALA A 47 9.60 -2.36 21.36
C ALA A 47 8.62 -3.28 22.11
N ALA A 48 7.33 -3.23 21.76
CA ALA A 48 6.29 -4.11 22.30
C ALA A 48 6.11 -5.43 21.51
N GLY A 49 6.89 -5.62 20.43
CA GLY A 49 6.85 -6.84 19.61
C GLY A 49 5.65 -6.93 18.67
N TYR A 50 5.04 -5.79 18.30
CA TYR A 50 3.93 -5.73 17.33
C TYR A 50 4.35 -5.30 15.92
N ALA A 51 5.64 -5.03 15.69
CA ALA A 51 6.20 -4.92 14.34
C ALA A 51 6.74 -6.28 13.89
N GLY A 52 6.50 -6.67 12.62
CA GLY A 52 7.01 -7.94 12.08
C GLY A 52 6.44 -9.20 12.76
N ILE A 53 5.19 -9.17 13.21
CA ILE A 53 4.53 -10.23 13.99
C ILE A 53 4.71 -11.62 13.34
N HIS A 54 4.59 -11.72 12.01
CA HIS A 54 4.70 -12.97 11.26
C HIS A 54 6.08 -13.18 10.61
N TRP A 55 7.05 -12.31 10.88
CA TRP A 55 8.42 -12.50 10.41
C TRP A 55 9.16 -13.52 11.29
N PRO A 56 10.18 -14.21 10.73
CA PRO A 56 11.01 -15.13 11.51
C PRO A 56 11.67 -14.43 12.71
N GLU A 57 11.82 -15.16 13.81
CA GLU A 57 12.44 -14.63 15.04
C GLU A 57 13.91 -14.23 14.82
N GLU A 58 14.63 -14.96 13.97
CA GLU A 58 16.03 -14.67 13.59
C GLU A 58 16.20 -13.31 12.90
N HIS A 59 15.12 -12.73 12.38
CA HIS A 59 15.08 -11.42 11.74
C HIS A 59 14.36 -10.36 12.60
N GLY A 60 14.17 -10.63 13.90
CA GLY A 60 13.54 -9.69 14.84
C GLY A 60 12.01 -9.73 14.86
N GLY A 61 11.39 -10.67 14.12
CA GLY A 61 9.96 -10.94 14.18
C GLY A 61 9.57 -11.80 15.38
N ARG A 62 8.31 -12.22 15.43
CA ARG A 62 7.78 -13.10 16.49
C ARG A 62 7.49 -14.53 16.05
N GLY A 63 7.73 -14.87 14.80
CA GLY A 63 7.43 -16.20 14.25
C GLY A 63 5.95 -16.60 14.34
N LEU A 64 5.04 -15.63 14.52
CA LEU A 64 3.61 -15.88 14.60
C LEU A 64 2.99 -15.96 13.20
N THR A 65 1.68 -16.17 13.10
CA THR A 65 1.01 -16.36 11.82
C THR A 65 0.47 -15.06 11.22
N ALA A 66 0.05 -15.11 9.96
CA ALA A 66 -0.60 -13.99 9.29
C ALA A 66 -1.92 -13.58 9.98
N GLU A 67 -2.61 -14.54 10.62
CA GLU A 67 -3.84 -14.30 11.39
C GLU A 67 -3.57 -13.43 12.63
N HIS A 68 -2.44 -13.61 13.30
CA HIS A 68 -2.03 -12.75 14.42
C HIS A 68 -1.75 -11.33 13.93
N ASN A 69 -1.09 -11.18 12.77
CA ASN A 69 -0.88 -9.87 12.17
C ASN A 69 -2.21 -9.21 11.75
N ALA A 70 -3.15 -9.97 11.24
CA ALA A 70 -4.50 -9.48 10.93
C ALA A 70 -5.26 -9.05 12.19
N ALA A 71 -5.13 -9.79 13.30
CA ALA A 71 -5.72 -9.42 14.59
C ALA A 71 -5.14 -8.10 15.13
N TRP A 72 -3.82 -7.88 15.03
CA TRP A 72 -3.19 -6.59 15.36
C TRP A 72 -3.76 -5.45 14.53
N GLN A 73 -3.80 -5.62 13.21
CA GLN A 73 -4.34 -4.61 12.29
C GLN A 73 -5.81 -4.30 12.58
N TYR A 74 -6.59 -5.33 12.94
CA TYR A 74 -7.99 -5.17 13.33
C TYR A 74 -8.12 -4.27 14.58
N GLU A 75 -7.36 -4.56 15.64
CA GLU A 75 -7.41 -3.78 16.89
C GLU A 75 -6.95 -2.33 16.67
N CYS A 76 -5.90 -2.10 15.88
CA CYS A 76 -5.48 -0.75 15.48
C CYS A 76 -6.59 -0.02 14.74
N ALA A 77 -7.21 -0.68 13.76
CA ALA A 77 -8.32 -0.10 13.00
C ALA A 77 -9.53 0.20 13.92
N VAL A 78 -9.89 -0.67 14.86
CA VAL A 78 -10.94 -0.43 15.86
C VAL A 78 -10.59 0.75 16.76
N ALA A 79 -9.34 0.88 17.19
CA ALA A 79 -8.90 1.97 18.06
C ALA A 79 -8.73 3.32 17.33
N GLY A 80 -8.59 3.32 15.99
CA GLY A 80 -8.33 4.51 15.17
C GLY A 80 -6.90 4.98 15.24
N VAL A 81 -5.97 4.06 15.29
CA VAL A 81 -4.54 4.33 15.26
C VAL A 81 -3.87 3.61 14.08
N PRO A 82 -2.76 4.13 13.53
CA PRO A 82 -2.02 3.44 12.48
C PRO A 82 -1.47 2.11 12.99
N SER A 83 -1.59 1.06 12.19
CA SER A 83 -1.02 -0.24 12.55
C SER A 83 0.50 -0.29 12.43
N VAL A 84 1.07 0.52 11.54
CA VAL A 84 2.51 0.72 11.34
C VAL A 84 2.73 2.06 10.64
N PHE A 85 3.94 2.62 10.74
CA PHE A 85 4.38 3.78 9.97
C PHE A 85 5.05 3.34 8.66
N ASN A 86 6.02 2.45 8.75
CA ASN A 86 6.86 1.98 7.65
C ASN A 86 6.16 0.85 6.86
N MET A 87 4.98 1.14 6.32
CA MET A 87 4.15 0.14 5.63
C MET A 87 4.85 -0.43 4.40
N VAL A 88 5.49 0.42 3.59
CA VAL A 88 6.28 -0.03 2.43
C VAL A 88 7.42 -0.94 2.89
N GLY A 89 8.10 -0.60 3.98
CA GLY A 89 9.17 -1.40 4.56
C GLY A 89 8.68 -2.76 5.05
N LEU A 90 7.67 -2.78 5.92
CA LEU A 90 7.24 -4.03 6.54
C LEU A 90 6.48 -4.96 5.59
N VAL A 91 5.68 -4.40 4.69
CA VAL A 91 4.80 -5.19 3.82
C VAL A 91 5.47 -5.54 2.50
N LEU A 92 6.11 -4.57 1.86
CA LEU A 92 6.63 -4.72 0.51
C LEU A 92 8.11 -5.09 0.50
N ALA A 93 8.98 -4.23 1.04
CA ALA A 93 10.42 -4.44 1.04
C ALA A 93 10.81 -5.65 1.89
N GLY A 94 10.32 -5.75 3.13
CA GLY A 94 10.63 -6.87 4.01
C GLY A 94 10.14 -8.20 3.47
N GLY A 95 8.93 -8.25 2.92
CA GLY A 95 8.42 -9.46 2.26
C GLY A 95 9.26 -9.88 1.05
N ALA A 96 9.74 -8.91 0.25
CA ALA A 96 10.64 -9.19 -0.87
C ALA A 96 12.01 -9.69 -0.39
N ILE A 97 12.60 -9.05 0.62
CA ILE A 97 13.91 -9.39 1.16
C ILE A 97 13.87 -10.78 1.84
N LEU A 98 12.83 -11.10 2.61
CA LEU A 98 12.65 -12.41 3.22
C LEU A 98 12.60 -13.53 2.17
N ARG A 99 12.02 -13.27 1.00
CA ARG A 99 11.81 -14.29 -0.04
C ARG A 99 12.95 -14.38 -1.04
N PHE A 100 13.57 -13.27 -1.41
CA PHE A 100 14.50 -13.18 -2.54
C PHE A 100 15.87 -12.62 -2.15
N GLY A 101 16.02 -12.12 -0.92
CA GLY A 101 17.27 -11.52 -0.45
C GLY A 101 18.33 -12.56 -0.10
N THR A 102 19.59 -12.16 -0.29
CA THR A 102 20.72 -12.94 0.25
C THR A 102 20.75 -12.86 1.78
N PRO A 103 21.44 -13.77 2.49
CA PRO A 103 21.60 -13.70 3.93
C PRO A 103 22.16 -12.34 4.41
N GLU A 104 23.07 -11.74 3.65
CA GLU A 104 23.67 -10.43 3.95
C GLU A 104 22.61 -9.32 3.83
N GLN A 105 21.78 -9.36 2.79
CA GLN A 105 20.69 -8.40 2.60
C GLN A 105 19.62 -8.55 3.71
N GLN A 106 19.27 -9.77 4.07
CA GLN A 106 18.34 -10.05 5.17
C GLN A 106 18.87 -9.48 6.50
N THR A 107 20.12 -9.79 6.83
CA THR A 107 20.78 -9.30 8.07
C THR A 107 20.86 -7.76 8.09
N ARG A 108 21.21 -7.15 6.96
CA ARG A 108 21.36 -5.69 6.87
C ARG A 108 20.02 -4.95 7.01
N HIS A 109 18.94 -5.48 6.45
CA HIS A 109 17.74 -4.68 6.24
C HIS A 109 16.56 -5.05 7.15
N LEU A 110 16.37 -6.32 7.52
CA LEU A 110 15.12 -6.72 8.15
C LEU A 110 14.94 -6.09 9.53
N GLN A 111 15.91 -6.25 10.43
CA GLN A 111 15.85 -5.63 11.76
C GLN A 111 15.74 -4.10 11.67
N ALA A 112 16.56 -3.47 10.81
CA ALA A 112 16.57 -2.03 10.59
C ALA A 112 15.23 -1.50 10.02
N THR A 113 14.46 -2.35 9.35
CA THR A 113 13.11 -2.00 8.88
C THR A 113 12.09 -2.00 10.02
N LEU A 114 12.20 -2.93 10.98
CA LEU A 114 11.29 -3.01 12.13
C LEU A 114 11.43 -1.80 13.06
N ASP A 115 12.68 -1.37 13.33
CA ASP A 115 13.01 -0.29 14.26
C ASP A 115 13.01 1.12 13.64
N THR A 116 12.69 1.23 12.35
CA THR A 116 12.70 2.47 11.55
C THR A 116 14.07 3.06 11.23
N THR A 117 15.17 2.34 11.45
CA THR A 117 16.50 2.72 10.93
C THR A 117 16.46 2.74 9.39
N HIS A 118 15.75 1.78 8.78
CA HIS A 118 15.44 1.79 7.36
C HIS A 118 13.96 2.09 7.13
N VAL A 119 13.67 3.23 6.54
CA VAL A 119 12.35 3.66 6.07
C VAL A 119 12.33 3.57 4.56
N TRP A 120 11.28 2.97 4.00
CA TRP A 120 11.23 2.57 2.60
C TRP A 120 10.19 3.32 1.80
N CYS A 121 10.52 3.66 0.55
CA CYS A 121 9.56 4.07 -0.48
C CYS A 121 9.51 3.08 -1.64
N GLN A 122 8.44 3.17 -2.43
CA GLN A 122 8.22 2.33 -3.61
C GLN A 122 8.54 3.11 -4.89
N LEU A 123 9.52 2.63 -5.68
CA LEU A 123 10.03 3.26 -6.89
C LEU A 123 9.66 2.42 -8.12
N PHE A 124 8.36 2.30 -8.41
CA PHE A 124 7.85 1.44 -9.48
C PHE A 124 7.31 2.24 -10.66
N SER A 125 6.24 2.99 -10.41
CA SER A 125 5.51 3.72 -11.45
C SER A 125 6.34 4.84 -12.08
N GLU A 126 6.09 5.11 -13.36
CA GLU A 126 6.69 6.21 -14.14
C GLU A 126 5.58 7.05 -14.76
N PRO A 127 5.85 8.28 -15.22
CA PRO A 127 4.84 9.09 -15.92
C PRO A 127 4.17 8.34 -17.09
N GLY A 128 4.90 7.50 -17.81
CA GLY A 128 4.41 6.68 -18.93
C GLY A 128 4.05 5.23 -18.57
N ALA A 129 4.30 4.77 -17.33
CA ALA A 129 4.16 3.35 -16.93
C ALA A 129 3.54 3.20 -15.55
N GLY A 130 2.22 3.28 -15.47
CA GLY A 130 1.42 3.00 -14.27
C GLY A 130 0.73 1.64 -14.36
N SER A 131 -0.46 1.57 -14.97
CA SER A 131 -1.17 0.31 -15.19
C SER A 131 -0.37 -0.67 -16.04
N ASP A 132 0.37 -0.16 -17.02
CA ASP A 132 1.32 -0.91 -17.83
C ASP A 132 2.74 -0.83 -17.24
N LEU A 133 2.91 -1.30 -16.00
CA LEU A 133 4.18 -1.25 -15.29
C LEU A 133 5.32 -1.96 -16.05
N GLY A 134 5.03 -3.01 -16.81
CA GLY A 134 6.02 -3.66 -17.66
C GLY A 134 6.62 -2.77 -18.75
N GLY A 135 5.99 -1.62 -19.05
CA GLY A 135 6.49 -0.60 -19.97
C GLY A 135 7.46 0.40 -19.36
N LEU A 136 7.92 0.20 -18.12
CA LEU A 136 8.89 1.10 -17.47
C LEU A 136 10.17 1.29 -18.28
N THR A 137 10.71 2.50 -18.23
CA THR A 137 11.85 2.97 -19.04
C THR A 137 13.07 3.38 -18.18
N THR A 138 12.92 3.59 -16.89
CA THR A 138 14.07 3.80 -16.00
C THR A 138 15.07 2.69 -16.23
N LYS A 139 16.26 3.03 -16.70
CA LYS A 139 17.32 2.06 -17.06
C LYS A 139 18.29 1.85 -15.89
N ALA A 140 18.92 0.67 -15.86
CA ALA A 140 20.02 0.34 -14.98
C ALA A 140 21.06 -0.44 -15.80
N GLU A 141 22.05 0.27 -16.31
CA GLU A 141 23.11 -0.29 -17.17
C GLU A 141 24.26 -0.75 -16.28
N ARG A 142 24.72 -2.00 -16.51
CA ARG A 142 25.81 -2.54 -15.70
C ARG A 142 27.17 -1.94 -16.11
N ASP A 143 27.91 -1.42 -15.14
CA ASP A 143 29.27 -0.94 -15.28
C ASP A 143 30.14 -1.58 -14.17
N GLY A 144 30.82 -2.67 -14.50
CA GLY A 144 31.66 -3.39 -13.54
C GLY A 144 30.88 -3.96 -12.36
N ASP A 145 31.15 -3.44 -11.17
CA ASP A 145 30.55 -3.82 -9.87
C ASP A 145 29.36 -2.94 -9.45
N ARG A 146 28.87 -2.11 -10.37
CA ARG A 146 27.73 -1.20 -10.15
C ARG A 146 26.77 -1.19 -11.32
N TYR A 147 25.63 -0.52 -11.13
CA TYR A 147 24.69 -0.15 -12.18
C TYR A 147 24.59 1.37 -12.23
N ILE A 148 24.58 1.92 -13.43
CA ILE A 148 24.27 3.34 -13.66
C ILE A 148 22.77 3.44 -13.92
N VAL A 149 22.09 4.17 -13.04
CA VAL A 149 20.62 4.29 -13.07
C VAL A 149 20.22 5.67 -13.56
N ASP A 150 19.39 5.71 -14.61
CA ASP A 150 18.80 6.93 -15.15
C ASP A 150 17.30 6.76 -15.36
N GLY A 151 16.53 7.79 -15.03
CA GLY A 151 15.09 7.79 -15.24
C GLY A 151 14.31 8.59 -14.23
N GLN A 152 13.00 8.34 -14.18
CA GLN A 152 12.09 9.05 -13.30
C GLN A 152 11.04 8.09 -12.75
N LYS A 153 10.78 8.18 -11.45
CA LYS A 153 9.68 7.49 -10.79
C LYS A 153 8.67 8.50 -10.26
N VAL A 154 7.40 8.11 -10.24
CA VAL A 154 6.29 8.96 -9.80
C VAL A 154 5.36 8.17 -8.89
N TRP A 155 4.59 8.86 -8.07
CA TRP A 155 3.72 8.27 -7.05
C TRP A 155 4.50 7.48 -6.01
N CYS A 156 5.72 7.96 -5.70
CA CYS A 156 6.58 7.33 -4.69
C CYS A 156 6.07 7.73 -3.29
N SER A 157 5.42 6.79 -2.61
CA SER A 157 4.88 7.02 -1.27
C SER A 157 6.00 7.35 -0.28
N GLY A 158 6.00 8.56 0.26
CA GLY A 158 6.93 8.97 1.30
C GLY A 158 8.40 9.04 0.89
N GLY A 159 8.70 9.28 -0.38
CA GLY A 159 10.08 9.33 -0.88
C GLY A 159 10.99 10.29 -0.11
N ARG A 160 10.46 11.46 0.30
CA ARG A 160 11.22 12.51 1.00
C ARG A 160 11.72 12.14 2.40
N TYR A 161 11.07 11.21 3.07
CA TYR A 161 11.45 10.76 4.42
C TYR A 161 11.92 9.32 4.47
N SER A 162 12.05 8.69 3.30
CA SER A 162 12.62 7.36 3.16
C SER A 162 14.13 7.45 2.89
N ASN A 163 14.90 6.59 3.56
CA ASN A 163 16.33 6.44 3.29
C ASN A 163 16.64 5.22 2.41
N TRP A 164 15.62 4.41 2.09
CA TRP A 164 15.69 3.29 1.18
C TRP A 164 14.50 3.26 0.23
N GLY A 165 14.71 2.74 -0.97
CA GLY A 165 13.67 2.48 -1.96
C GLY A 165 13.73 1.07 -2.52
N ILE A 166 12.58 0.49 -2.83
CA ILE A 166 12.48 -0.69 -3.68
C ILE A 166 12.30 -0.24 -5.13
N LEU A 167 13.32 -0.48 -5.97
CA LEU A 167 13.38 0.06 -7.32
C LEU A 167 13.21 -1.04 -8.37
N MET A 168 12.29 -0.84 -9.31
CA MET A 168 12.22 -1.61 -10.55
C MET A 168 12.84 -0.81 -11.71
N ALA A 169 13.83 -1.38 -12.39
CA ALA A 169 14.51 -0.74 -13.51
C ALA A 169 14.78 -1.73 -14.65
N ARG A 170 14.92 -1.20 -15.87
CA ARG A 170 15.20 -1.95 -17.07
C ARG A 170 16.70 -2.23 -17.18
N THR A 171 17.09 -3.49 -17.10
CA THR A 171 18.49 -3.94 -17.22
C THR A 171 18.76 -4.62 -18.56
N ASN A 172 17.73 -4.99 -19.33
CA ASN A 172 17.86 -5.45 -20.69
C ASN A 172 16.74 -4.86 -21.58
N PRO A 173 17.03 -3.83 -22.39
CA PRO A 173 16.02 -3.20 -23.25
C PRO A 173 15.61 -4.07 -24.46
N GLU A 174 16.44 -5.03 -24.87
CA GLU A 174 16.17 -5.90 -26.01
C GLU A 174 15.28 -7.10 -25.65
N ALA A 175 15.13 -7.40 -24.37
CA ALA A 175 14.31 -8.50 -23.90
C ALA A 175 12.81 -8.21 -24.04
N PRO A 176 11.95 -9.24 -24.10
CA PRO A 176 10.52 -9.08 -23.99
C PRO A 176 10.13 -8.26 -22.74
N LYS A 177 9.03 -7.55 -22.83
CA LYS A 177 8.57 -6.51 -21.90
C LYS A 177 8.78 -6.82 -20.42
N HIS A 178 8.54 -8.04 -19.95
CA HIS A 178 8.65 -8.44 -18.55
C HIS A 178 10.00 -9.07 -18.19
N ASP A 179 10.77 -9.51 -19.20
CA ASP A 179 11.97 -10.32 -19.00
C ASP A 179 13.27 -9.49 -18.92
N GLY A 180 13.19 -8.19 -19.09
CA GLY A 180 14.34 -7.26 -19.04
C GLY A 180 14.36 -6.35 -17.83
N ILE A 181 13.56 -6.65 -16.79
CA ILE A 181 13.43 -5.82 -15.58
C ILE A 181 14.18 -6.49 -14.43
N SER A 182 14.91 -5.70 -13.66
CA SER A 182 15.53 -6.12 -12.40
C SER A 182 14.97 -5.34 -11.23
N PHE A 183 15.16 -5.88 -10.03
CA PHE A 183 14.67 -5.30 -8.79
C PHE A 183 15.85 -4.97 -7.86
N PHE A 184 15.86 -3.78 -7.28
CA PHE A 184 16.98 -3.28 -6.48
C PHE A 184 16.52 -2.72 -5.14
N LEU A 185 17.39 -2.84 -4.14
CA LEU A 185 17.34 -2.11 -2.88
C LEU A 185 18.15 -0.83 -3.04
N CYS A 186 17.52 0.31 -3.18
CA CYS A 186 18.14 1.58 -3.55
C CYS A 186 18.29 2.50 -2.33
N PRO A 187 19.51 2.84 -1.88
CA PRO A 187 19.72 3.94 -0.93
C PRO A 187 19.24 5.24 -1.57
N MET A 188 18.47 6.05 -0.81
CA MET A 188 17.88 7.30 -1.33
C MET A 188 18.80 8.52 -1.20
N ASP A 189 19.98 8.36 -0.57
CA ASP A 189 20.99 9.39 -0.36
C ASP A 189 22.16 9.34 -1.37
N LEU A 190 22.03 8.46 -2.40
CA LEU A 190 23.07 8.39 -3.46
C LEU A 190 23.08 9.68 -4.29
N PRO A 191 24.30 10.15 -4.68
CA PRO A 191 24.43 11.25 -5.62
C PRO A 191 23.66 11.01 -6.90
N GLY A 192 22.98 12.04 -7.42
CA GLY A 192 22.17 11.97 -8.63
C GLY A 192 20.69 11.61 -8.37
N ILE A 193 20.30 11.31 -7.12
CA ILE A 193 18.90 11.16 -6.74
C ILE A 193 18.33 12.51 -6.31
N GLU A 194 17.26 12.94 -6.94
CA GLU A 194 16.50 14.13 -6.56
C GLU A 194 15.05 13.73 -6.27
N VAL A 195 14.53 14.12 -5.09
CA VAL A 195 13.15 13.84 -4.65
C VAL A 195 12.36 15.14 -4.61
N ARG A 196 11.24 15.19 -5.35
CA ARG A 196 10.35 16.35 -5.41
C ARG A 196 8.94 15.99 -4.94
N PRO A 197 8.30 16.86 -4.12
CA PRO A 197 6.93 16.62 -3.70
C PRO A 197 5.96 16.68 -4.88
N LEU A 198 5.04 15.73 -4.96
CA LEU A 198 3.96 15.70 -5.93
C LEU A 198 2.67 16.19 -5.27
N ARG A 199 2.32 17.46 -5.52
CA ARG A 199 1.10 18.04 -4.97
C ARG A 199 -0.13 17.48 -5.68
N GLN A 200 -1.03 16.90 -4.90
CA GLN A 200 -2.27 16.30 -5.36
C GLN A 200 -3.41 17.32 -5.38
N MET A 201 -4.54 16.96 -5.99
CA MET A 201 -5.71 17.83 -6.03
C MET A 201 -6.36 18.04 -4.67
N THR A 202 -6.02 17.24 -3.65
CA THR A 202 -6.38 17.45 -2.24
C THR A 202 -5.63 18.60 -1.60
N GLY A 203 -4.55 19.09 -2.25
CA GLY A 203 -3.60 20.05 -1.68
C GLY A 203 -2.44 19.38 -0.94
N GLU A 204 -2.58 18.11 -0.57
CA GLU A 204 -1.55 17.31 0.11
C GLU A 204 -0.43 16.88 -0.84
N ALA A 205 0.70 16.46 -0.29
CA ALA A 205 1.85 15.95 -1.02
C ALA A 205 2.44 14.71 -0.32
N GLU A 206 1.64 13.64 -0.24
CA GLU A 206 2.00 12.37 0.38
C GLU A 206 2.87 11.52 -0.54
N PHE A 207 2.87 11.84 -1.83
CA PHE A 207 3.67 11.18 -2.85
C PHE A 207 4.75 12.12 -3.37
N ASP A 208 5.77 11.52 -3.94
CA ASP A 208 6.91 12.22 -4.52
C ASP A 208 7.18 11.74 -5.95
N GLU A 209 7.88 12.58 -6.71
CA GLU A 209 8.62 12.21 -7.91
C GLU A 209 10.08 12.01 -7.52
N VAL A 210 10.71 11.00 -8.09
CA VAL A 210 12.13 10.69 -7.86
C VAL A 210 12.85 10.63 -9.19
N PHE A 211 13.84 11.48 -9.35
CA PHE A 211 14.68 11.56 -10.54
C PHE A 211 16.01 10.88 -10.28
N PHE A 212 16.50 10.15 -11.25
CA PHE A 212 17.79 9.47 -11.25
C PHE A 212 18.61 10.02 -12.42
N THR A 213 19.80 10.56 -12.14
CA THR A 213 20.73 11.07 -13.14
C THR A 213 22.11 10.50 -12.83
N ASP A 214 22.59 9.60 -13.67
CA ASP A 214 23.89 8.92 -13.51
C ASP A 214 24.11 8.33 -12.10
N VAL A 215 23.08 7.74 -11.49
CA VAL A 215 23.15 7.22 -10.12
C VAL A 215 23.94 5.91 -10.09
N GLU A 216 25.04 5.90 -9.37
CA GLU A 216 25.88 4.71 -9.17
C GLU A 216 25.32 3.81 -8.07
N LEU A 217 24.63 2.75 -8.46
CA LEU A 217 24.04 1.78 -7.54
C LEU A 217 24.91 0.51 -7.48
N PRO A 218 25.52 0.15 -6.33
CA PRO A 218 26.37 -1.05 -6.21
C PRO A 218 25.63 -2.33 -6.62
N ALA A 219 26.33 -3.24 -7.29
CA ALA A 219 25.71 -4.46 -7.85
C ALA A 219 25.14 -5.41 -6.79
N ASN A 220 25.66 -5.38 -5.55
CA ASN A 220 25.13 -6.18 -4.44
C ASN A 220 23.79 -5.67 -3.90
N HIS A 221 23.24 -4.58 -4.45
CA HIS A 221 21.88 -4.10 -4.17
C HIS A 221 20.83 -4.73 -5.07
N LEU A 222 21.21 -5.56 -6.06
CA LEU A 222 20.29 -6.37 -6.84
C LEU A 222 19.57 -7.35 -5.91
N LEU A 223 18.23 -7.33 -5.90
CA LEU A 223 17.41 -8.26 -5.15
C LEU A 223 16.81 -9.32 -6.09
N GLY A 224 17.11 -10.58 -5.82
CA GLY A 224 16.72 -11.69 -6.67
C GLY A 224 17.54 -11.79 -7.97
N PRO A 225 17.06 -12.52 -8.98
CA PRO A 225 17.82 -12.76 -10.21
C PRO A 225 17.91 -11.52 -11.11
N LEU A 226 19.03 -11.34 -11.78
CA LEU A 226 19.17 -10.36 -12.85
C LEU A 226 18.13 -10.66 -13.95
N HIS A 227 17.43 -9.62 -14.43
CA HIS A 227 16.32 -9.68 -15.37
C HIS A 227 15.06 -10.41 -14.85
N GLY A 228 15.07 -10.91 -13.58
CA GLY A 228 13.94 -11.57 -12.93
C GLY A 228 13.09 -10.66 -12.03
N GLY A 229 13.35 -9.36 -12.06
CA GLY A 229 12.69 -8.37 -11.17
C GLY A 229 11.18 -8.26 -11.36
N TRP A 230 10.64 -8.62 -12.53
CA TRP A 230 9.19 -8.70 -12.72
C TRP A 230 8.54 -9.71 -11.78
N GLY A 231 9.15 -10.90 -11.61
CA GLY A 231 8.67 -11.91 -10.68
C GLY A 231 8.69 -11.43 -9.22
N VAL A 232 9.76 -10.72 -8.82
CA VAL A 232 9.89 -10.11 -7.49
C VAL A 232 8.80 -9.04 -7.29
N GLY A 233 8.64 -8.11 -8.25
CA GLY A 233 7.62 -7.06 -8.20
C GLY A 233 6.19 -7.62 -8.11
N MET A 234 5.88 -8.68 -8.86
CA MET A 234 4.56 -9.34 -8.79
C MET A 234 4.31 -10.00 -7.44
N ALA A 235 5.33 -10.59 -6.82
CA ALA A 235 5.22 -11.14 -5.46
C ALA A 235 4.92 -10.04 -4.45
N VAL A 236 5.63 -8.90 -4.53
CA VAL A 236 5.40 -7.70 -3.71
C VAL A 236 3.96 -7.18 -3.86
N LEU A 237 3.50 -6.94 -5.09
CA LEU A 237 2.15 -6.44 -5.36
C LEU A 237 1.04 -7.42 -4.97
N THR A 238 1.35 -8.72 -4.89
CA THR A 238 0.40 -9.72 -4.39
C THR A 238 0.28 -9.68 -2.88
N SER A 239 1.39 -9.45 -2.17
CA SER A 239 1.40 -9.28 -0.70
C SER A 239 0.65 -8.02 -0.27
N GLU A 240 0.74 -6.91 -1.01
CA GLU A 240 -0.02 -5.68 -0.78
C GLU A 240 -1.53 -5.95 -0.73
N ARG A 241 -2.03 -6.78 -1.64
CA ARG A 241 -3.46 -7.13 -1.71
C ARG A 241 -3.96 -7.92 -0.49
N GLY A 242 -3.10 -8.61 0.22
CA GLY A 242 -3.45 -9.35 1.45
C GLY A 242 -3.92 -8.46 2.62
N HIS A 243 -3.61 -7.16 2.58
CA HIS A 243 -3.99 -6.18 3.61
C HIS A 243 -5.41 -5.60 3.44
N ILE A 244 -6.17 -6.07 2.46
CA ILE A 244 -7.53 -5.57 2.14
C ILE A 244 -8.53 -5.84 3.27
N GLY A 245 -8.28 -6.81 4.14
CA GLY A 245 -9.15 -7.08 5.29
C GLY A 245 -9.36 -5.86 6.21
N THR A 246 -8.32 -5.04 6.42
CA THR A 246 -8.41 -3.81 7.22
C THR A 246 -9.18 -2.69 6.49
N SER A 247 -9.20 -2.70 5.16
CA SER A 247 -9.98 -1.75 4.36
C SER A 247 -11.49 -1.89 4.58
N VAL A 248 -11.98 -3.08 4.99
CA VAL A 248 -13.39 -3.30 5.33
C VAL A 248 -13.77 -2.51 6.58
N ILE A 249 -12.92 -2.47 7.61
CA ILE A 249 -13.17 -1.71 8.84
C ILE A 249 -13.20 -0.21 8.54
N GLY A 250 -12.24 0.26 7.74
CA GLY A 250 -12.22 1.65 7.26
C GLY A 250 -13.51 2.02 6.51
N LEU A 251 -14.03 1.09 5.70
CA LEU A 251 -15.32 1.26 5.03
C LEU A 251 -16.48 1.33 6.02
N GLU A 252 -16.56 0.44 7.00
CA GLU A 252 -17.61 0.44 8.04
C GLU A 252 -17.66 1.78 8.78
N ARG A 253 -16.51 2.27 9.25
CA ARG A 253 -16.41 3.58 9.90
C ARG A 253 -16.88 4.72 9.01
N ARG A 254 -16.54 4.67 7.72
CA ARG A 254 -17.01 5.66 6.76
C ARG A 254 -18.51 5.63 6.61
N LEU A 255 -19.13 4.43 6.56
CA LEU A 255 -20.57 4.26 6.48
C LEU A 255 -21.27 4.72 7.77
N GLU A 256 -20.71 4.42 8.94
CA GLU A 256 -21.21 4.94 10.23
C GLU A 256 -21.12 6.47 10.30
N SER A 257 -19.99 7.05 9.92
CA SER A 257 -19.81 8.50 9.86
C SER A 257 -20.79 9.17 8.88
N MET A 258 -21.09 8.49 7.75
CA MET A 258 -22.09 8.98 6.80
C MET A 258 -23.51 8.88 7.35
N SER A 259 -23.83 7.81 8.08
CA SER A 259 -25.11 7.67 8.77
C SER A 259 -25.31 8.79 9.80
N LYS A 260 -24.28 9.10 10.58
CA LYS A 260 -24.29 10.26 11.52
C LYS A 260 -24.47 11.59 10.80
N LEU A 261 -23.80 11.80 9.67
CA LEU A 261 -23.99 13.02 8.86
C LEU A 261 -25.45 13.15 8.37
N ALA A 262 -26.12 12.02 8.11
CA ALA A 262 -27.50 12.00 7.67
C ALA A 262 -28.52 12.22 8.80
N GLU A 263 -28.14 12.05 10.07
CA GLU A 263 -28.99 12.27 11.22
C GLU A 263 -29.48 13.72 11.29
N GLY A 264 -30.80 13.88 11.46
CA GLY A 264 -31.43 15.21 11.51
C GLY A 264 -31.53 15.96 10.19
N ARG A 265 -31.04 15.41 9.08
CA ARG A 265 -31.14 15.98 7.74
C ARG A 265 -32.29 15.36 6.95
N GLN A 266 -33.02 16.17 6.17
CA GLN A 266 -34.04 15.66 5.24
C GLN A 266 -33.35 15.11 3.99
N LEU A 267 -33.24 13.78 3.92
CA LEU A 267 -32.71 13.10 2.75
C LEU A 267 -33.77 12.96 1.66
N SER A 268 -33.41 13.26 0.42
CA SER A 268 -34.23 12.88 -0.74
C SER A 268 -34.36 11.36 -0.84
N THR A 269 -35.35 10.89 -1.57
CA THR A 269 -35.56 9.44 -1.83
C THR A 269 -34.31 8.80 -2.46
N SER A 270 -33.65 9.49 -3.40
CA SER A 270 -32.42 9.04 -4.05
C SER A 270 -31.25 8.91 -3.05
N GLN A 271 -31.03 9.91 -2.21
CA GLN A 271 -29.97 9.88 -1.18
C GLN A 271 -30.20 8.72 -0.21
N ARG A 272 -31.41 8.52 0.24
CA ARG A 272 -31.78 7.41 1.13
C ARG A 272 -31.54 6.05 0.48
N GLN A 273 -31.95 5.86 -0.77
CA GLN A 273 -31.70 4.61 -1.51
C GLN A 273 -30.20 4.33 -1.67
N ARG A 274 -29.40 5.34 -2.05
CA ARG A 274 -27.94 5.20 -2.19
C ARG A 274 -27.29 4.84 -0.85
N LEU A 275 -27.70 5.46 0.25
CA LEU A 275 -27.20 5.14 1.59
C LEU A 275 -27.49 3.68 1.97
N VAL A 276 -28.73 3.22 1.81
CA VAL A 276 -29.09 1.83 2.10
C VAL A 276 -28.33 0.85 1.22
N GLN A 277 -28.16 1.14 -0.08
CA GLN A 277 -27.38 0.31 -0.98
C GLN A 277 -25.91 0.20 -0.57
N LEU A 278 -25.28 1.31 -0.13
CA LEU A 278 -23.91 1.31 0.36
C LEU A 278 -23.78 0.46 1.64
N ILE A 279 -24.69 0.62 2.61
CA ILE A 279 -24.69 -0.18 3.84
C ILE A 279 -24.84 -1.68 3.52
N SER A 280 -25.78 -2.03 2.64
CA SER A 280 -26.01 -3.43 2.24
C SER A 280 -24.79 -4.04 1.54
N LYS A 281 -24.15 -3.30 0.62
CA LYS A 281 -22.91 -3.72 -0.05
C LYS A 281 -21.76 -3.86 0.95
N GLY A 282 -21.62 -2.91 1.89
CA GLY A 282 -20.60 -2.97 2.95
C GLY A 282 -20.72 -4.24 3.78
N SER A 283 -21.92 -4.60 4.20
CA SER A 283 -22.17 -5.85 4.93
C SER A 283 -21.81 -7.10 4.11
N ALA A 284 -22.11 -7.09 2.80
CA ALA A 284 -21.71 -8.18 1.91
C ALA A 284 -20.18 -8.30 1.77
N PHE A 285 -19.45 -7.18 1.63
CA PHE A 285 -17.98 -7.21 1.56
C PHE A 285 -17.35 -7.62 2.88
N LYS A 286 -17.92 -7.25 4.02
CA LYS A 286 -17.50 -7.75 5.33
C LYS A 286 -17.60 -9.28 5.41
N ALA A 287 -18.75 -9.81 5.05
CA ALA A 287 -18.97 -11.27 5.02
C ALA A 287 -18.01 -11.98 4.04
N MET A 288 -17.69 -11.34 2.90
CA MET A 288 -16.75 -11.88 1.92
C MET A 288 -15.31 -11.87 2.45
N ALA A 289 -14.89 -10.80 3.15
CA ALA A 289 -13.55 -10.71 3.73
C ALA A 289 -13.29 -11.75 4.83
N GLN A 290 -14.32 -12.21 5.51
CA GLN A 290 -14.25 -13.25 6.54
C GLN A 290 -14.20 -14.69 5.98
N ARG A 291 -14.39 -14.87 4.66
CA ARG A 291 -14.31 -16.20 4.05
C ARG A 291 -12.90 -16.74 4.02
N GLN A 292 -12.74 -17.98 4.42
CA GLN A 292 -11.49 -18.74 4.32
C GLN A 292 -11.55 -19.70 3.12
N GLY A 293 -10.40 -20.13 2.62
CA GLY A 293 -10.28 -21.17 1.59
C GLY A 293 -9.70 -20.70 0.25
N PRO A 294 -9.75 -21.54 -0.80
CA PRO A 294 -9.04 -21.32 -2.09
C PRO A 294 -9.44 -20.03 -2.84
N ILE A 295 -10.60 -19.47 -2.52
CA ILE A 295 -11.10 -18.23 -3.13
C ILE A 295 -10.42 -16.99 -2.50
N ALA A 296 -9.73 -17.13 -1.37
CA ALA A 296 -9.16 -15.99 -0.64
C ALA A 296 -8.18 -15.15 -1.49
N SER A 297 -7.32 -15.78 -2.31
CA SER A 297 -6.37 -15.04 -3.16
C SER A 297 -7.05 -14.26 -4.30
N THR A 298 -8.16 -14.76 -4.80
CA THR A 298 -8.94 -14.12 -5.88
C THR A 298 -9.97 -13.14 -5.30
N ALA A 299 -10.42 -13.38 -4.06
CA ALA A 299 -11.27 -12.45 -3.31
C ALA A 299 -10.59 -11.09 -3.11
N ALA A 300 -9.26 -11.04 -3.03
CA ALA A 300 -8.52 -9.79 -2.90
C ALA A 300 -8.82 -8.78 -4.03
N SER A 301 -8.90 -9.22 -5.29
CA SER A 301 -9.25 -8.35 -6.41
C SER A 301 -10.72 -7.92 -6.39
N LEU A 302 -11.63 -8.82 -5.99
CA LEU A 302 -13.05 -8.49 -5.81
C LEU A 302 -13.26 -7.46 -4.69
N LEU A 303 -12.60 -7.68 -3.54
CA LEU A 303 -12.65 -6.77 -2.40
C LEU A 303 -12.05 -5.42 -2.77
N LYS A 304 -10.86 -5.39 -3.38
CA LYS A 304 -10.23 -4.14 -3.82
C LYS A 304 -11.16 -3.35 -4.75
N LEU A 305 -11.66 -3.96 -5.80
CA LEU A 305 -12.59 -3.32 -6.74
C LEU A 305 -13.84 -2.81 -6.00
N GLY A 306 -14.50 -3.67 -5.25
CA GLY A 306 -15.76 -3.34 -4.58
C GLY A 306 -15.62 -2.26 -3.53
N ILE A 307 -14.60 -2.36 -2.67
CA ILE A 307 -14.36 -1.39 -1.59
C ILE A 307 -14.01 -0.01 -2.17
N THR A 308 -13.11 0.05 -3.17
CA THR A 308 -12.70 1.35 -3.73
C THR A 308 -13.83 2.03 -4.52
N GLU A 309 -14.68 1.28 -5.23
CA GLU A 309 -15.88 1.82 -5.85
C GLU A 309 -16.88 2.34 -4.78
N MET A 310 -17.07 1.60 -3.70
CA MET A 310 -17.93 2.03 -2.59
C MET A 310 -17.39 3.25 -1.88
N MET A 311 -16.06 3.34 -1.65
CA MET A 311 -15.43 4.53 -1.07
C MET A 311 -15.67 5.77 -1.92
N PHE A 312 -15.55 5.63 -3.24
CA PHE A 312 -15.85 6.70 -4.19
C PHE A 312 -17.31 7.13 -4.14
N GLU A 313 -18.25 6.18 -4.21
CA GLU A 313 -19.69 6.48 -4.13
C GLU A 313 -20.09 7.06 -2.76
N SER A 314 -19.48 6.59 -1.66
CA SER A 314 -19.72 7.14 -0.34
C SER A 314 -19.23 8.59 -0.22
N ALA A 315 -18.08 8.93 -0.79
CA ALA A 315 -17.56 10.30 -0.80
C ALA A 315 -18.51 11.25 -1.57
N ARG A 316 -19.00 10.81 -2.74
CA ARG A 316 -19.99 11.57 -3.51
C ARG A 316 -21.30 11.76 -2.73
N LEU A 317 -21.83 10.68 -2.12
CA LEU A 317 -23.07 10.78 -1.34
C LEU A 317 -22.90 11.69 -0.12
N ARG A 318 -21.72 11.66 0.55
CA ARG A 318 -21.44 12.60 1.65
C ARG A 318 -21.49 14.05 1.17
N GLY A 319 -20.87 14.35 0.03
CA GLY A 319 -20.94 15.69 -0.56
C GLY A 319 -22.38 16.10 -0.91
N ASP A 320 -23.17 15.18 -1.50
CA ASP A 320 -24.58 15.44 -1.82
C ASP A 320 -25.44 15.67 -0.56
N ILE A 321 -25.14 15.01 0.56
CA ILE A 321 -25.86 15.17 1.83
C ILE A 321 -25.42 16.48 2.54
N ALA A 322 -24.12 16.80 2.53
CA ALA A 322 -23.60 18.04 3.10
C ALA A 322 -24.08 19.28 2.34
N GLY A 323 -24.37 19.14 1.02
CA GLY A 323 -24.84 20.24 0.19
C GLY A 323 -23.75 21.33 0.04
N PRO A 324 -24.08 22.63 0.20
CA PRO A 324 -23.12 23.73 0.01
C PRO A 324 -21.90 23.65 0.96
N GLU A 325 -22.04 23.02 2.12
CA GLU A 325 -20.92 22.82 3.06
C GLU A 325 -19.78 21.97 2.45
N ALA A 326 -20.10 21.09 1.50
CA ALA A 326 -19.09 20.28 0.79
C ALA A 326 -18.19 21.09 -0.15
N MET A 327 -18.50 22.37 -0.39
CA MET A 327 -17.66 23.29 -1.17
C MET A 327 -16.63 24.03 -0.28
N LEU A 328 -16.75 23.92 1.03
CA LEU A 328 -15.82 24.52 1.96
C LEU A 328 -14.65 23.58 2.23
N ASP A 329 -13.51 24.15 2.64
CA ASP A 329 -12.38 23.37 3.13
C ASP A 329 -12.79 22.54 4.33
N GLY A 330 -12.68 21.21 4.22
CA GLY A 330 -13.15 20.29 5.24
C GLY A 330 -13.17 18.82 4.79
N PRO A 331 -13.61 17.91 5.67
CA PRO A 331 -13.53 16.46 5.44
C PRO A 331 -14.36 15.98 4.26
N GLU A 332 -15.46 16.65 3.92
CA GLU A 332 -16.31 16.30 2.78
C GLU A 332 -15.65 16.65 1.46
N ALA A 333 -15.12 17.86 1.32
CA ALA A 333 -14.36 18.30 0.14
C ALA A 333 -13.10 17.45 -0.05
N PHE A 334 -12.33 17.29 1.01
CA PHE A 334 -11.12 16.44 1.01
C PHE A 334 -11.45 15.01 0.57
N GLY A 335 -12.47 14.39 1.16
CA GLY A 335 -12.89 13.03 0.83
C GLY A 335 -13.32 12.86 -0.63
N MET A 336 -14.01 13.85 -1.21
CA MET A 336 -14.38 13.84 -2.63
C MET A 336 -13.17 13.95 -3.56
N LEU A 337 -12.18 14.78 -3.21
CA LEU A 337 -10.96 14.97 -3.98
C LEU A 337 -10.02 13.75 -3.87
N GLN A 338 -9.98 13.08 -2.72
CA GLN A 338 -9.13 11.91 -2.49
C GLN A 338 -9.70 10.61 -3.11
N ALA A 339 -11.01 10.45 -3.11
CA ALA A 339 -11.67 9.18 -3.46
C ALA A 339 -11.33 8.64 -4.87
N PRO A 340 -11.13 9.45 -5.93
CA PRO A 340 -10.69 8.94 -7.24
C PRO A 340 -9.37 8.18 -7.19
N GLY A 341 -8.41 8.60 -6.34
CA GLY A 341 -7.10 7.97 -6.17
C GLY A 341 -7.20 6.50 -5.77
N GLY A 342 -8.15 6.14 -4.89
CA GLY A 342 -8.38 4.77 -4.47
C GLY A 342 -8.80 3.82 -5.62
N ARG A 343 -9.43 4.34 -6.66
CA ARG A 343 -9.82 3.57 -7.87
C ARG A 343 -8.65 3.34 -8.83
N ILE A 344 -7.54 4.06 -8.64
CA ILE A 344 -6.35 4.03 -9.49
C ILE A 344 -5.21 3.26 -8.81
N ALA A 345 -4.90 3.59 -7.58
CA ALA A 345 -3.82 3.00 -6.79
C ALA A 345 -4.02 1.48 -6.59
N GLY A 346 -2.94 0.71 -6.46
CA GLY A 346 -2.98 -0.74 -6.22
C GLY A 346 -3.61 -1.55 -7.37
N GLY A 347 -3.54 -1.03 -8.61
CA GLY A 347 -4.20 -1.54 -9.81
C GLY A 347 -5.59 -0.91 -10.02
N THR A 348 -5.77 -0.28 -11.18
CA THR A 348 -7.02 0.43 -11.50
C THR A 348 -8.24 -0.50 -11.47
N SER A 349 -9.44 0.10 -11.34
CA SER A 349 -10.70 -0.65 -11.44
C SER A 349 -10.77 -1.50 -12.71
N GLN A 350 -10.21 -1.03 -13.83
CA GLN A 350 -10.15 -1.76 -15.10
C GLN A 350 -9.21 -2.96 -15.00
N VAL A 351 -7.99 -2.76 -14.47
CA VAL A 351 -7.03 -3.86 -14.24
C VAL A 351 -7.62 -4.93 -13.31
N GLN A 352 -8.32 -4.51 -12.24
CA GLN A 352 -8.98 -5.47 -11.34
C GLN A 352 -10.09 -6.26 -12.05
N ARG A 353 -10.88 -5.63 -12.94
CA ARG A 353 -11.89 -6.33 -13.75
C ARG A 353 -11.26 -7.35 -14.69
N ASN A 354 -10.13 -7.01 -15.34
CA ASN A 354 -9.40 -7.97 -16.19
C ASN A 354 -8.88 -9.15 -15.35
N ILE A 355 -8.26 -8.91 -14.19
CA ILE A 355 -7.82 -9.98 -13.29
C ILE A 355 -8.99 -10.89 -12.88
N ILE A 356 -10.12 -10.31 -12.51
CA ILE A 356 -11.32 -11.06 -12.13
C ILE A 356 -11.84 -11.87 -13.33
N GLY A 357 -11.98 -11.23 -14.49
CA GLY A 357 -12.46 -11.88 -15.71
C GLY A 357 -11.58 -13.06 -16.11
N GLU A 358 -10.29 -12.82 -16.24
CA GLU A 358 -9.35 -13.84 -16.74
C GLU A 358 -9.05 -14.95 -15.72
N ARG A 359 -8.76 -14.57 -14.47
CA ARG A 359 -8.23 -15.53 -13.47
C ARG A 359 -9.31 -16.16 -12.59
N LEU A 360 -10.43 -15.46 -12.35
CA LEU A 360 -11.51 -15.96 -11.50
C LEU A 360 -12.62 -16.60 -12.34
N LEU A 361 -13.03 -15.92 -13.42
CA LEU A 361 -14.13 -16.36 -14.25
C LEU A 361 -13.68 -17.19 -15.46
N GLY A 362 -12.38 -17.29 -15.72
CA GLY A 362 -11.83 -18.06 -16.85
C GLY A 362 -12.18 -17.49 -18.23
N LEU A 363 -12.51 -16.18 -18.30
CA LEU A 363 -12.83 -15.52 -19.56
C LEU A 363 -11.58 -15.39 -20.45
N PRO A 364 -11.74 -15.34 -21.77
CA PRO A 364 -10.63 -15.09 -22.70
C PRO A 364 -9.94 -13.76 -22.40
N ARG A 365 -8.63 -13.72 -22.61
CA ARG A 365 -7.86 -12.47 -22.56
C ARG A 365 -8.28 -11.53 -23.69
N GLU A 366 -8.16 -10.23 -23.44
CA GLU A 366 -8.33 -9.25 -24.51
C GLU A 366 -7.37 -9.54 -25.67
N PRO A 367 -7.83 -9.41 -26.93
CA PRO A 367 -6.96 -9.53 -28.10
C PRO A 367 -5.84 -8.49 -27.99
N LYS A 368 -4.60 -8.93 -28.27
CA LYS A 368 -3.51 -7.96 -28.39
C LYS A 368 -3.79 -7.06 -29.59
N PRO A 369 -3.65 -5.71 -29.47
CA PRO A 369 -3.74 -4.86 -30.64
C PRO A 369 -2.71 -5.32 -31.67
N GLU A 370 -3.13 -5.42 -32.92
CA GLU A 370 -2.20 -5.67 -34.02
C GLU A 370 -1.16 -4.54 -34.03
N ARG A 371 0.12 -4.92 -33.99
CA ARG A 371 1.20 -3.94 -34.12
C ARG A 371 1.12 -3.34 -35.53
N SER A 372 0.66 -2.10 -35.64
CA SER A 372 0.75 -1.29 -36.85
C SER A 372 2.21 -0.91 -37.12
#